data_e456cde22d1539d39f4082ae6788650a
#
_entry.id   e456cde22d1539d39f4082ae6788650a
#
_cell.length_a   1.000
_cell.length_b   1.000
_cell.length_c   1.000
_cell.angle_alpha   90.00
_cell.angle_beta   90.00
_cell.angle_gamma   90.00
#
_symmetry.space_group_name_H-M   'P 1'
#
loop_
_entity.id
_entity.type
_entity.pdbx_description
1 polymer ?
#
loop_
_entity_poly.entity_id
_entity_poly.type
_entity_poly.pdbx_seq_one_letter_code
_entity_poly.pdbx_strand_id
1 'polypeptide(L)'
;MSILEVKDLCASYSSSGPEILKGISFDVAENDFLAIIGPSGAGKSTLIRCINRLVEPTSGQIYFHGQDVTKLTLRELRKVRRGIGMIFQEFNLIDRMSVMDNLLSGRLGFTGNIRTLFKAFERKDIDNALKLLERVGLSDQVDKRADELSGGQRQRVGIARALMQEPKLLLLDEPTSSLDP
;
A
#
# COMPACT_ATOMS: atom_id res chain seq x y z
N MET A 1 9.67 6.63 -19.13
CA MET A 1 9.32 5.19 -19.19
C MET A 1 8.09 4.97 -18.32
N SER A 2 7.23 4.02 -18.68
CA SER A 2 6.08 3.69 -17.84
C SER A 2 6.54 2.92 -16.61
N ILE A 3 6.08 3.35 -15.41
CA ILE A 3 6.33 2.62 -14.16
C ILE A 3 5.28 1.55 -13.93
N LEU A 4 4.03 1.79 -14.39
CA LEU A 4 2.89 0.90 -14.30
C LEU A 4 2.18 0.85 -15.65
N GLU A 5 1.93 -0.36 -16.15
CA GLU A 5 1.05 -0.59 -17.30
C GLU A 5 0.00 -1.61 -16.91
N VAL A 6 -1.25 -1.32 -17.23
CA VAL A 6 -2.40 -2.20 -17.05
C VAL A 6 -3.01 -2.45 -18.41
N LYS A 7 -3.21 -3.72 -18.79
CA LYS A 7 -3.70 -4.13 -20.11
C LYS A 7 -4.88 -5.08 -19.98
N ASP A 8 -6.03 -4.66 -20.51
CA ASP A 8 -7.28 -5.45 -20.60
C ASP A 8 -7.64 -6.15 -19.29
N LEU A 9 -7.46 -5.43 -18.16
CA LEU A 9 -7.64 -5.99 -16.83
C LEU A 9 -9.10 -6.24 -16.52
N CYS A 10 -9.43 -7.50 -16.23
CA CYS A 10 -10.74 -7.90 -15.73
C CYS A 10 -10.61 -8.48 -14.32
N ALA A 11 -11.63 -8.27 -13.49
CA ALA A 11 -11.68 -8.85 -12.14
C ALA A 11 -13.11 -9.08 -11.66
N SER A 12 -13.30 -10.18 -10.92
CA SER A 12 -14.50 -10.47 -10.13
C SER A 12 -14.11 -11.03 -8.77
N TYR A 13 -14.96 -10.91 -7.75
CA TYR A 13 -14.69 -11.48 -6.42
C TYR A 13 -15.04 -12.97 -6.31
N SER A 14 -15.78 -13.52 -7.27
CA SER A 14 -16.08 -14.95 -7.33
C SER A 14 -16.10 -15.43 -8.77
N SER A 15 -15.81 -16.71 -8.99
CA SER A 15 -15.76 -17.32 -10.32
C SER A 15 -17.09 -17.27 -11.08
N SER A 16 -18.21 -17.12 -10.38
CA SER A 16 -19.57 -17.03 -10.96
C SER A 16 -20.23 -15.66 -10.70
N GLY A 17 -19.51 -14.71 -10.09
CA GLY A 17 -20.02 -13.36 -9.79
C GLY A 17 -19.92 -12.41 -10.98
N PRO A 18 -20.57 -11.24 -10.89
CA PRO A 18 -20.45 -10.22 -11.90
C PRO A 18 -19.02 -9.69 -12.01
N GLU A 19 -18.61 -9.43 -13.23
CA GLU A 19 -17.32 -8.79 -13.52
C GLU A 19 -17.35 -7.32 -13.09
N ILE A 20 -16.43 -6.96 -12.19
CA ILE A 20 -16.32 -5.61 -11.62
C ILE A 20 -15.42 -4.74 -12.48
N LEU A 21 -14.28 -5.29 -12.92
CA LEU A 21 -13.40 -4.64 -13.88
C LEU A 21 -13.57 -5.31 -15.24
N LYS A 22 -13.76 -4.52 -16.28
CA LYS A 22 -14.14 -4.98 -17.62
C LYS A 22 -13.17 -4.41 -18.65
N GLY A 23 -12.01 -5.04 -18.82
CA GLY A 23 -11.03 -4.67 -19.83
C GLY A 23 -10.39 -3.31 -19.60
N ILE A 24 -9.97 -3.01 -18.38
CA ILE A 24 -9.34 -1.72 -18.03
C ILE A 24 -7.90 -1.70 -18.55
N SER A 25 -7.57 -0.65 -19.31
CA SER A 25 -6.21 -0.42 -19.83
C SER A 25 -5.78 1.02 -19.61
N PHE A 26 -4.59 1.22 -19.04
CA PHE A 26 -3.92 2.51 -18.89
C PHE A 26 -2.44 2.30 -18.56
N ASP A 27 -1.67 3.38 -18.64
CA ASP A 27 -0.28 3.42 -18.21
C ASP A 27 -0.02 4.67 -17.34
N VAL A 28 1.00 4.58 -16.50
CA VAL A 28 1.47 5.66 -15.63
C VAL A 28 2.97 5.80 -15.84
N ALA A 29 3.44 7.00 -16.17
CA ALA A 29 4.86 7.27 -16.28
C ALA A 29 5.51 7.51 -14.89
N GLU A 30 6.83 7.48 -14.84
CA GLU A 30 7.56 7.87 -13.62
C GLU A 30 7.27 9.34 -13.28
N ASN A 31 7.03 9.61 -12.01
CA ASN A 31 6.68 10.91 -11.44
C ASN A 31 5.30 11.46 -11.88
N ASP A 32 4.46 10.66 -12.53
CA ASP A 32 3.10 11.04 -12.82
C ASP A 32 2.17 10.82 -11.62
N PHE A 33 1.07 11.56 -11.64
CA PHE A 33 -0.05 11.41 -10.74
C PHE A 33 -1.31 11.05 -11.53
N LEU A 34 -1.86 9.85 -11.27
CA LEU A 34 -3.11 9.38 -11.90
C LEU A 34 -4.23 9.37 -10.87
N ALA A 35 -5.31 10.12 -11.12
CA ALA A 35 -6.53 10.07 -10.32
C ALA A 35 -7.59 9.18 -10.98
N ILE A 36 -8.13 8.22 -10.22
CA ILE A 36 -9.24 7.35 -10.65
C ILE A 36 -10.52 7.86 -10.00
N ILE A 37 -11.42 8.40 -10.81
CA ILE A 37 -12.66 9.03 -10.36
C ILE A 37 -13.86 8.20 -10.84
N GLY A 38 -14.90 8.11 -10.01
CA GLY A 38 -16.13 7.42 -10.34
C GLY A 38 -17.02 7.22 -9.10
N PRO A 39 -18.29 6.83 -9.28
CA PRO A 39 -19.23 6.62 -8.18
C PRO A 39 -18.77 5.51 -7.22
N SER A 40 -19.41 5.44 -6.05
CA SER A 40 -19.22 4.31 -5.13
C SER A 40 -19.61 3.01 -5.83
N GLY A 41 -18.84 1.95 -5.61
CA GLY A 41 -19.04 0.64 -6.25
C GLY A 41 -18.53 0.52 -7.70
N ALA A 42 -17.97 1.57 -8.30
CA ALA A 42 -17.43 1.52 -9.68
C ALA A 42 -16.17 0.64 -9.86
N GLY A 43 -15.67 0.03 -8.80
CA GLY A 43 -14.49 -0.85 -8.87
C GLY A 43 -13.15 -0.17 -8.62
N LYS A 44 -13.10 1.11 -8.21
CA LYS A 44 -11.85 1.86 -7.95
C LYS A 44 -10.92 1.12 -6.98
N SER A 45 -11.42 0.75 -5.80
CA SER A 45 -10.66 -0.01 -4.80
C SER A 45 -10.25 -1.39 -5.30
N THR A 46 -11.10 -2.05 -6.10
CA THR A 46 -10.80 -3.34 -6.73
C THR A 46 -9.62 -3.21 -7.68
N LEU A 47 -9.60 -2.15 -8.52
CA LEU A 47 -8.50 -1.88 -9.44
C LEU A 47 -7.18 -1.68 -8.69
N ILE A 48 -7.17 -0.82 -7.67
CA ILE A 48 -5.99 -0.57 -6.83
C ILE A 48 -5.49 -1.86 -6.17
N ARG A 49 -6.40 -2.69 -5.67
CA ARG A 49 -6.07 -3.97 -5.05
C ARG A 49 -5.58 -5.02 -6.06
N CYS A 50 -6.07 -4.99 -7.31
CA CYS A 50 -5.54 -5.84 -8.39
C CYS A 50 -4.11 -5.43 -8.77
N ILE A 51 -3.78 -4.13 -8.84
CA ILE A 51 -2.41 -3.66 -9.14
C ILE A 51 -1.40 -4.27 -8.16
N ASN A 52 -1.75 -4.33 -6.88
CA ASN A 52 -0.90 -4.96 -5.85
C ASN A 52 -1.16 -6.47 -5.67
N ARG A 53 -2.00 -7.09 -6.52
CA ARG A 53 -2.46 -8.49 -6.43
C ARG A 53 -2.95 -8.89 -5.03
N LEU A 54 -3.62 -7.98 -4.33
CA LEU A 54 -4.42 -8.30 -3.15
C LEU A 54 -5.76 -8.93 -3.57
N VAL A 55 -6.24 -8.57 -4.77
CA VAL A 55 -7.30 -9.24 -5.51
C VAL A 55 -6.66 -9.80 -6.77
N GLU A 56 -6.85 -11.09 -7.03
CA GLU A 56 -6.34 -11.71 -8.25
C GLU A 56 -7.22 -11.31 -9.44
N PRO A 57 -6.63 -10.76 -10.53
CA PRO A 57 -7.40 -10.48 -11.74
C PRO A 57 -7.88 -11.80 -12.39
N THR A 58 -9.05 -11.73 -13.03
CA THR A 58 -9.60 -12.88 -13.81
C THR A 58 -8.93 -13.00 -15.18
N SER A 59 -8.53 -11.87 -15.77
CA SER A 59 -7.76 -11.80 -17.01
C SER A 59 -7.04 -10.48 -17.14
N GLY A 60 -6.25 -10.30 -18.20
CA GLY A 60 -5.44 -9.12 -18.44
C GLY A 60 -4.04 -9.22 -17.81
N GLN A 61 -3.29 -8.14 -17.88
CA GLN A 61 -1.90 -8.10 -17.46
C GLN A 61 -1.59 -6.80 -16.71
N ILE A 62 -0.70 -6.89 -15.74
CA ILE A 62 -0.21 -5.73 -14.98
C ILE A 62 1.31 -5.79 -15.01
N TYR A 63 1.94 -4.72 -15.50
CA TYR A 63 3.39 -4.59 -15.53
C TYR A 63 3.84 -3.51 -14.55
N PHE A 64 4.79 -3.85 -13.69
CA PHE A 64 5.46 -2.90 -12.82
C PHE A 64 6.95 -2.89 -13.18
N HIS A 65 7.49 -1.74 -13.58
CA HIS A 65 8.83 -1.61 -14.16
C HIS A 65 9.10 -2.65 -15.28
N GLY A 66 8.13 -2.88 -16.17
CA GLY A 66 8.23 -3.83 -17.26
C GLY A 66 8.12 -5.31 -16.86
N GLN A 67 7.99 -5.64 -15.58
CA GLN A 67 7.80 -7.00 -15.09
C GLN A 67 6.31 -7.33 -14.96
N ASP A 68 5.83 -8.38 -15.64
CA ASP A 68 4.44 -8.86 -15.54
C ASP A 68 4.18 -9.44 -14.14
N VAL A 69 3.47 -8.67 -13.30
CA VAL A 69 3.20 -9.07 -11.92
C VAL A 69 2.11 -10.13 -11.82
N THR A 70 1.29 -10.32 -12.86
CA THR A 70 0.20 -11.31 -12.85
C THR A 70 0.72 -12.73 -12.89
N LYS A 71 1.92 -12.96 -13.44
CA LYS A 71 2.56 -14.28 -13.60
C LYS A 71 3.54 -14.65 -12.49
N LEU A 72 3.80 -13.73 -11.56
CA LEU A 72 4.80 -13.96 -10.51
C LEU A 72 4.34 -14.97 -9.47
N THR A 73 5.29 -15.76 -8.99
CA THR A 73 5.11 -16.57 -7.78
C THR A 73 4.93 -15.65 -6.56
N LEU A 74 4.38 -16.16 -5.47
CA LEU A 74 4.22 -15.40 -4.22
C LEU A 74 5.55 -14.86 -3.67
N ARG A 75 6.65 -15.58 -3.90
CA ARG A 75 7.99 -15.16 -3.47
C ARG A 75 8.49 -13.95 -4.27
N GLU A 76 8.28 -13.96 -5.57
CA GLU A 76 8.65 -12.86 -6.47
C GLU A 76 7.75 -11.65 -6.23
N LEU A 77 6.45 -11.87 -6.09
CA LEU A 77 5.46 -10.83 -5.79
C LEU A 77 5.80 -10.08 -4.50
N ARG A 78 6.27 -10.77 -3.45
CA ARG A 78 6.76 -10.12 -2.22
C ARG A 78 7.92 -9.17 -2.48
N LYS A 79 8.80 -9.48 -3.44
CA LYS A 79 9.90 -8.58 -3.81
C LYS A 79 9.39 -7.35 -4.56
N VAL A 80 8.46 -7.54 -5.49
CA VAL A 80 7.82 -6.44 -6.24
C VAL A 80 7.06 -5.51 -5.29
N ARG A 81 6.29 -6.04 -4.35
CA ARG A 81 5.54 -5.27 -3.35
C ARG A 81 6.41 -4.38 -2.44
N ARG A 82 7.71 -4.62 -2.35
CA ARG A 82 8.62 -3.70 -1.65
C ARG A 82 8.71 -2.33 -2.34
N GLY A 83 8.54 -2.30 -3.67
CA GLY A 83 8.53 -1.06 -4.46
C GLY A 83 7.15 -0.40 -4.54
N ILE A 84 6.11 -1.01 -3.98
CA ILE A 84 4.73 -0.51 -4.05
C ILE A 84 4.24 -0.22 -2.63
N GLY A 85 4.10 1.06 -2.28
CA GLY A 85 3.45 1.50 -1.05
C GLY A 85 1.93 1.51 -1.24
N MET A 86 1.18 1.16 -0.19
CA MET A 86 -0.28 1.21 -0.24
C MET A 86 -0.85 1.88 1.00
N ILE A 87 -1.69 2.89 0.78
CA ILE A 87 -2.48 3.57 1.81
C ILE A 87 -3.91 3.09 1.65
N PHE A 88 -4.43 2.46 2.69
CA PHE A 88 -5.78 1.89 2.72
C PHE A 88 -6.78 2.86 3.32
N GLN A 89 -8.03 2.76 2.91
CA GLN A 89 -9.16 3.50 3.48
C GLN A 89 -9.30 3.28 4.99
N GLU A 90 -9.16 2.05 5.48
CA GLU A 90 -9.26 1.67 6.90
C GLU A 90 -7.91 1.63 7.61
N PHE A 91 -6.93 2.43 7.22
CA PHE A 91 -5.57 2.53 7.79
C PHE A 91 -4.82 1.20 7.96
N ASN A 92 -5.47 0.08 8.24
CA ASN A 92 -4.91 -1.26 8.49
C ASN A 92 -3.76 -1.26 9.50
N LEU A 93 -3.87 -0.46 10.55
CA LEU A 93 -2.93 -0.46 11.66
C LEU A 93 -3.18 -1.65 12.57
N ILE A 94 -2.13 -2.10 13.23
CA ILE A 94 -2.24 -3.11 14.29
C ILE A 94 -2.55 -2.36 15.58
N ASP A 95 -3.79 -2.41 16.03
CA ASP A 95 -4.34 -1.57 17.11
C ASP A 95 -3.53 -1.59 18.39
N ARG A 96 -3.10 -2.78 18.83
CA ARG A 96 -2.35 -2.98 20.09
C ARG A 96 -0.84 -2.74 19.98
N MET A 97 -0.34 -2.39 18.81
CA MET A 97 1.06 -2.03 18.61
C MET A 97 1.26 -0.52 18.74
N SER A 98 2.46 -0.12 19.15
CA SER A 98 2.86 1.28 19.17
C SER A 98 2.86 1.90 17.78
N VAL A 99 2.83 3.23 17.71
CA VAL A 99 3.00 4.00 16.49
C VAL A 99 4.33 3.62 15.81
N MET A 100 5.42 3.57 16.59
CA MET A 100 6.74 3.17 16.09
C MET A 100 6.70 1.76 15.48
N ASP A 101 6.14 0.77 16.19
CA ASP A 101 6.05 -0.61 15.69
C ASP A 101 5.21 -0.71 14.41
N ASN A 102 4.11 0.07 14.32
CA ASN A 102 3.30 0.16 13.11
C ASN A 102 4.10 0.71 11.92
N LEU A 103 4.90 1.77 12.10
CA LEU A 103 5.78 2.30 11.05
C LEU A 103 6.81 1.26 10.63
N LEU A 104 7.53 0.71 11.59
CA LEU A 104 8.60 -0.28 11.33
C LEU A 104 8.08 -1.54 10.65
N SER A 105 6.78 -1.88 10.83
CA SER A 105 6.15 -2.98 10.08
C SER A 105 6.23 -2.78 8.56
N GLY A 106 6.31 -1.54 8.07
CA GLY A 106 6.55 -1.23 6.65
C GLY A 106 7.90 -1.74 6.13
N ARG A 107 8.88 -1.99 7.01
CA ARG A 107 10.22 -2.55 6.64
C ARG A 107 10.29 -4.06 6.70
N LEU A 108 9.26 -4.76 7.17
CA LEU A 108 9.27 -6.22 7.31
C LEU A 108 9.57 -6.96 5.99
N GLY A 109 9.18 -6.39 4.87
CA GLY A 109 9.52 -6.93 3.55
C GLY A 109 11.02 -6.98 3.25
N PHE A 110 11.84 -6.17 3.92
CA PHE A 110 13.28 -6.02 3.70
C PHE A 110 14.12 -6.74 4.75
N THR A 111 13.54 -7.07 5.90
CA THR A 111 14.23 -7.77 6.98
C THR A 111 14.20 -9.28 6.75
N GLY A 112 15.26 -9.99 7.14
CA GLY A 112 15.28 -11.46 7.12
C GLY A 112 14.37 -12.04 8.21
N ASN A 113 13.82 -13.24 7.97
CA ASN A 113 12.83 -13.89 8.85
C ASN A 113 13.24 -13.92 10.34
N ILE A 114 14.50 -14.16 10.66
CA ILE A 114 15.00 -14.24 12.05
C ILE A 114 14.98 -12.84 12.69
N ARG A 115 15.46 -11.80 12.00
CA ARG A 115 15.45 -10.42 12.52
C ARG A 115 14.03 -9.90 12.73
N THR A 116 13.12 -10.26 11.85
CA THR A 116 11.69 -9.93 11.96
C THR A 116 11.09 -10.51 13.25
N LEU A 117 11.39 -11.75 13.57
CA LEU A 117 10.88 -12.43 14.77
C LEU A 117 11.31 -11.73 16.07
N PHE A 118 12.54 -11.18 16.10
CA PHE A 118 13.08 -10.47 17.27
C PHE A 118 12.87 -8.94 17.22
N LYS A 119 12.07 -8.41 16.28
CA LYS A 119 11.88 -6.97 16.04
C LYS A 119 13.20 -6.20 15.92
N ALA A 120 14.26 -6.86 15.43
CA ALA A 120 15.60 -6.29 15.30
C ALA A 120 15.70 -5.45 14.02
N PHE A 121 15.17 -4.23 14.06
CA PHE A 121 15.31 -3.26 12.99
C PHE A 121 16.68 -2.58 13.03
N GLU A 122 17.18 -2.21 11.85
CA GLU A 122 18.43 -1.47 11.76
C GLU A 122 18.26 -0.04 12.29
N ARG A 123 19.32 0.54 12.84
CA ARG A 123 19.29 1.91 13.38
C ARG A 123 18.77 2.92 12.35
N LYS A 124 19.18 2.77 11.10
CA LYS A 124 18.70 3.62 10.00
C LYS A 124 17.18 3.58 9.80
N ASP A 125 16.54 2.41 10.01
CA ASP A 125 15.09 2.28 9.87
C ASP A 125 14.36 3.00 11.01
N ILE A 126 14.92 2.93 12.22
CA ILE A 126 14.40 3.66 13.39
C ILE A 126 14.53 5.17 13.16
N ASP A 127 15.71 5.62 12.72
CA ASP A 127 15.96 7.04 12.48
C ASP A 127 15.06 7.58 11.34
N ASN A 128 14.79 6.77 10.31
CA ASN A 128 13.85 7.12 9.23
C ASN A 128 12.41 7.18 9.74
N ALA A 129 12.00 6.24 10.61
CA ALA A 129 10.66 6.25 11.22
C ALA A 129 10.44 7.53 12.05
N LEU A 130 11.41 7.95 12.86
CA LEU A 130 11.34 9.18 13.64
C LEU A 130 11.19 10.42 12.75
N LYS A 131 11.98 10.51 11.65
CA LYS A 131 11.85 11.61 10.67
C LYS A 131 10.47 11.64 10.00
N LEU A 132 9.92 10.47 9.67
CA LEU A 132 8.59 10.39 9.08
C LEU A 132 7.50 10.82 10.09
N LEU A 133 7.63 10.42 11.37
CA LEU A 133 6.72 10.86 12.43
C LEU A 133 6.77 12.38 12.63
N GLU A 134 7.94 12.97 12.58
CA GLU A 134 8.10 14.44 12.62
C GLU A 134 7.38 15.09 11.43
N ARG A 135 7.59 14.60 10.21
CA ARG A 135 6.94 15.13 9.00
C ARG A 135 5.43 15.06 9.03
N VAL A 136 4.84 14.05 9.69
CA VAL A 136 3.39 13.93 9.83
C VAL A 136 2.84 14.52 11.12
N GLY A 137 3.69 15.18 11.94
CA GLY A 137 3.31 15.87 13.18
C GLY A 137 2.87 14.92 14.29
N LEU A 138 3.58 13.78 14.46
CA LEU A 138 3.28 12.75 15.45
C LEU A 138 4.50 12.37 16.31
N SER A 139 5.50 13.25 16.44
CA SER A 139 6.70 13.00 17.23
C SER A 139 6.40 12.63 18.69
N ASP A 140 5.38 13.24 19.29
CA ASP A 140 4.99 13.01 20.69
C ASP A 140 4.12 11.75 20.88
N GLN A 141 3.83 11.01 19.79
CA GLN A 141 2.94 9.86 19.82
C GLN A 141 3.67 8.52 19.60
N VAL A 142 5.01 8.54 19.57
CA VAL A 142 5.87 7.40 19.16
C VAL A 142 5.53 6.10 19.90
N ASP A 143 5.32 6.18 21.22
CA ASP A 143 5.09 5.05 22.11
C ASP A 143 3.61 4.72 22.33
N LYS A 144 2.69 5.59 21.87
CA LYS A 144 1.26 5.35 22.00
C LYS A 144 0.82 4.19 21.13
N ARG A 145 -0.18 3.47 21.59
CA ARG A 145 -0.84 2.41 20.81
C ARG A 145 -1.70 3.03 19.71
N ALA A 146 -1.84 2.33 18.60
CA ALA A 146 -2.63 2.81 17.48
C ALA A 146 -4.13 2.98 17.81
N ASP A 147 -4.68 2.20 18.75
CA ASP A 147 -6.07 2.31 19.21
C ASP A 147 -6.33 3.54 20.12
N GLU A 148 -5.28 4.20 20.62
CA GLU A 148 -5.35 5.43 21.43
C GLU A 148 -5.35 6.71 20.57
N LEU A 149 -5.19 6.57 19.25
CA LEU A 149 -5.07 7.70 18.32
C LEU A 149 -6.44 8.09 17.75
N SER A 150 -6.60 9.39 17.45
CA SER A 150 -7.73 9.86 16.64
C SER A 150 -7.68 9.31 15.21
N GLY A 151 -8.82 9.33 14.48
CA GLY A 151 -8.90 8.87 13.09
C GLY A 151 -7.87 9.53 12.18
N GLY A 152 -7.74 10.86 12.25
CA GLY A 152 -6.72 11.60 11.48
C GLY A 152 -5.29 11.28 11.88
N GLN A 153 -5.02 10.97 13.16
CA GLN A 153 -3.70 10.50 13.60
C GLN A 153 -3.41 9.10 13.06
N ARG A 154 -4.37 8.17 13.14
CA ARG A 154 -4.27 6.82 12.57
C ARG A 154 -3.96 6.85 11.08
N GLN A 155 -4.64 7.74 10.35
CA GLN A 155 -4.38 7.94 8.92
C GLN A 155 -2.94 8.37 8.65
N ARG A 156 -2.46 9.39 9.38
CA ARG A 156 -1.07 9.86 9.25
C ARG A 156 -0.05 8.78 9.57
N VAL A 157 -0.31 7.91 10.54
CA VAL A 157 0.51 6.72 10.81
C VAL A 157 0.48 5.76 9.62
N GLY A 158 -0.69 5.51 9.02
CA GLY A 158 -0.83 4.67 7.82
C GLY A 158 -0.04 5.19 6.62
N ILE A 159 -0.07 6.51 6.40
CA ILE A 159 0.73 7.20 5.37
C ILE A 159 2.23 7.02 5.65
N ALA A 160 2.67 7.34 6.88
CA ALA A 160 4.07 7.22 7.28
C ALA A 160 4.57 5.77 7.13
N ARG A 161 3.77 4.77 7.51
CA ARG A 161 4.09 3.35 7.31
C ARG A 161 4.28 2.98 5.83
N ALA A 162 3.42 3.48 4.94
CA ALA A 162 3.57 3.23 3.51
C ALA A 162 4.87 3.87 2.96
N LEU A 163 5.22 5.06 3.44
CA LEU A 163 6.46 5.76 3.06
C LEU A 163 7.72 5.12 3.62
N MET A 164 7.65 4.37 4.74
CA MET A 164 8.76 3.58 5.27
C MET A 164 9.34 2.58 4.26
N GLN A 165 8.55 2.14 3.28
CA GLN A 165 9.01 1.23 2.23
C GLN A 165 9.88 1.94 1.19
N GLU A 166 9.95 3.29 1.18
CA GLU A 166 10.57 4.08 0.10
C GLU A 166 10.05 3.66 -1.28
N PRO A 167 8.71 3.65 -1.46
CA PRO A 167 8.09 3.04 -2.63
C PRO A 167 8.38 3.82 -3.91
N LYS A 168 8.43 3.11 -5.04
CA LYS A 168 8.50 3.69 -6.39
C LYS A 168 7.11 4.03 -6.93
N LEU A 169 6.10 3.30 -6.48
CA LEU A 169 4.68 3.53 -6.80
C LEU A 169 3.90 3.61 -5.49
N LEU A 170 3.06 4.64 -5.33
CA LEU A 170 2.17 4.78 -4.20
C LEU A 170 0.72 4.60 -4.66
N LEU A 171 0.03 3.63 -4.10
CA LEU A 171 -1.38 3.35 -4.33
C LEU A 171 -2.20 3.91 -3.17
N LEU A 172 -3.23 4.72 -3.48
CA LEU A 172 -4.08 5.37 -2.50
C LEU A 172 -5.53 4.91 -2.71
N ASP A 173 -6.10 4.21 -1.73
CA ASP A 173 -7.49 3.74 -1.74
C ASP A 173 -8.31 4.65 -0.81
N GLU A 174 -8.95 5.69 -1.36
CA GLU A 174 -9.76 6.70 -0.67
C GLU A 174 -9.09 7.31 0.58
N PRO A 175 -7.88 7.88 0.46
CA PRO A 175 -7.05 8.27 1.61
C PRO A 175 -7.61 9.45 2.41
N THR A 176 -8.67 10.12 1.96
CA THR A 176 -9.23 11.31 2.61
C THR A 176 -10.62 11.07 3.22
N SER A 177 -11.15 9.85 3.13
CA SER A 177 -12.52 9.52 3.61
C SER A 177 -12.73 9.74 5.12
N SER A 178 -11.67 9.85 5.90
CA SER A 178 -11.68 10.04 7.36
C SER A 178 -11.17 11.41 7.81
N LEU A 179 -10.88 12.32 6.89
CA LEU A 179 -10.53 13.70 7.21
C LEU A 179 -11.83 14.50 7.18
N ASP A 180 -12.20 15.07 8.34
CA ASP A 180 -13.24 16.10 8.38
C ASP A 180 -12.84 17.25 7.44
N PRO A 181 -13.81 17.84 6.71
CA PRO A 181 -13.58 18.95 5.81
C PRO A 181 -13.08 20.19 6.53
#